data_1198d0b59384e80ab80c6f2247579539
#
_entry.id   1198d0b59384e80ab80c6f2247579539
#
_cell.length_a   1.000
_cell.length_b   1.000
_cell.length_c   1.000
_cell.angle_alpha   90.00
_cell.angle_beta   90.00
_cell.angle_gamma   90.00
#
_symmetry.space_group_name_H-M   'P 1'
#
loop_
_entity.id
_entity.type
_entity.pdbx_description
1 polymer ?
#
loop_
_entity_poly.entity_id
_entity_poly.type
_entity_poly.pdbx_seq_one_letter_code
_entity_poly.pdbx_strand_id
1 'polypeptide(L)'
;MSAILTDRQAEELHKAIVAYLGVINAPRTAEAFREEAGISDNFDEATRKKYEGLLEKKWTSVVRLQKKVLELEQRNQSLQSELDSTTPTSLLRRNQDPTSWLPRAPARHTLQSHRSPITCVAFHPIFSSLASGSEDTTIKIWDWELGELERTVKGHTKGVLDVDFGGPRGGTLLASCSSDLTIKLWDPSDEYKNIRTLPGHDHSVSAIRFIPSGAAGSPSSGNLLVSASRDKTLRIWDVTTGYCVKTIRGHVDWVRDVAPSFDGRWLLSAGNDQTARLWDAGSGEPKCTFIGHDHVIECVTIAPPVSYANLASLAGLKKPPPLSSSAEYIATGSRDKTIKIWDGRGTLIKTLTGHDNWIRSLVFHPGGKYLLSASDDKTIRCWDLTQEGRCVKTVTDAHGHFVSCMRWAPNIVKDVPANGDTPNGTANGTNKKNEDATKGIRCVIATGCVDLNVRIFAS
;
A
#
# COMPACT_ATOMS: atom_id res chain seq x y z
N MET A 1 -9.21 -37.28 19.17
CA MET A 1 -8.36 -36.07 19.15
C MET A 1 -8.22 -35.65 17.70
N SER A 2 -8.66 -34.46 17.33
CA SER A 2 -8.48 -33.96 15.96
C SER A 2 -6.99 -33.81 15.69
N ALA A 3 -6.49 -34.40 14.63
CA ALA A 3 -5.11 -34.28 14.21
C ALA A 3 -4.79 -32.78 13.99
N ILE A 4 -3.80 -32.24 14.72
CA ILE A 4 -3.37 -30.83 14.64
C ILE A 4 -2.77 -30.51 13.26
N LEU A 5 -2.31 -31.53 12.55
CA LEU A 5 -1.70 -31.43 11.22
C LEU A 5 -2.54 -32.21 10.21
N THR A 6 -2.64 -31.68 8.99
CA THR A 6 -3.17 -32.42 7.86
C THR A 6 -2.16 -33.52 7.44
N ASP A 7 -2.63 -34.59 6.80
CA ASP A 7 -1.76 -35.71 6.37
C ASP A 7 -0.57 -35.22 5.52
N ARG A 8 -0.80 -34.27 4.64
CA ARG A 8 0.25 -33.64 3.84
C ARG A 8 1.28 -32.86 4.69
N GLN A 9 0.81 -32.15 5.73
CA GLN A 9 1.71 -31.42 6.65
C GLN A 9 2.52 -32.37 7.52
N ALA A 10 1.92 -33.49 7.95
CA ALA A 10 2.60 -34.55 8.68
C ALA A 10 3.70 -35.19 7.83
N GLU A 11 3.41 -35.50 6.58
CA GLU A 11 4.38 -36.08 5.63
C GLU A 11 5.57 -35.12 5.37
N GLU A 12 5.30 -33.81 5.15
CA GLU A 12 6.35 -32.81 5.00
C GLU A 12 7.22 -32.65 6.27
N LEU A 13 6.59 -32.73 7.44
CA LEU A 13 7.30 -32.68 8.72
C LEU A 13 8.21 -33.92 8.89
N HIS A 14 7.71 -35.12 8.59
CA HIS A 14 8.49 -36.35 8.69
C HIS A 14 9.70 -36.32 7.75
N LYS A 15 9.52 -35.83 6.51
CA LYS A 15 10.61 -35.64 5.53
C LYS A 15 11.67 -34.63 6.04
N ALA A 16 11.22 -33.55 6.68
CA ALA A 16 12.12 -32.55 7.24
C ALA A 16 12.91 -33.07 8.46
N ILE A 17 12.30 -33.94 9.30
CA ILE A 17 12.96 -34.60 10.43
C ILE A 17 14.05 -35.54 9.92
N VAL A 18 13.75 -36.37 8.92
CA VAL A 18 14.73 -37.28 8.34
C VAL A 18 15.94 -36.51 7.74
N ALA A 19 15.67 -35.41 7.03
CA ALA A 19 16.72 -34.57 6.48
C ALA A 19 17.61 -33.94 7.57
N TYR A 20 16.99 -33.46 8.66
CA TYR A 20 17.69 -32.89 9.82
C TYR A 20 18.58 -33.94 10.52
N LEU A 21 18.06 -35.15 10.75
CA LEU A 21 18.81 -36.25 11.35
C LEU A 21 20.03 -36.64 10.50
N GLY A 22 19.91 -36.50 9.18
CA GLY A 22 21.06 -36.67 8.27
C GLY A 22 22.12 -35.59 8.43
N VAL A 23 21.75 -34.35 8.66
CA VAL A 23 22.67 -33.22 8.87
C VAL A 23 23.46 -33.37 10.18
N ILE A 24 22.81 -33.79 11.26
CA ILE A 24 23.47 -34.00 12.57
C ILE A 24 24.24 -35.32 12.68
N ASN A 25 24.36 -36.06 11.58
CA ASN A 25 25.13 -37.31 11.51
C ASN A 25 24.60 -38.43 12.43
N ALA A 26 23.27 -38.58 12.53
CA ALA A 26 22.57 -39.58 13.30
C ALA A 26 21.88 -40.66 12.39
N PRO A 27 22.64 -41.49 11.64
CA PRO A 27 22.06 -42.35 10.60
C PRO A 27 21.14 -43.43 11.15
N ARG A 28 21.49 -44.05 12.33
CA ARG A 28 20.68 -45.09 12.97
C ARG A 28 19.29 -44.56 13.38
N THR A 29 19.24 -43.34 13.91
CA THR A 29 17.99 -42.69 14.31
C THR A 29 17.14 -42.31 13.09
N ALA A 30 17.79 -41.90 12.01
CA ALA A 30 17.13 -41.57 10.76
C ALA A 30 16.50 -42.81 10.10
N GLU A 31 17.16 -43.99 10.16
CA GLU A 31 16.62 -45.24 9.64
C GLU A 31 15.46 -45.74 10.48
N ALA A 32 15.59 -45.77 11.79
CA ALA A 32 14.50 -46.15 12.71
C ALA A 32 13.25 -45.26 12.52
N PHE A 33 13.45 -43.97 12.41
CA PHE A 33 12.34 -43.05 12.18
C PHE A 33 11.69 -43.21 10.80
N ARG A 34 12.45 -43.59 9.77
CA ARG A 34 11.89 -43.89 8.44
C ARG A 34 10.99 -45.12 8.45
N GLU A 35 11.43 -46.19 9.17
CA GLU A 35 10.65 -47.40 9.31
C GLU A 35 9.34 -47.15 10.08
N GLU A 36 9.39 -46.42 11.19
CA GLU A 36 8.22 -46.08 12.00
C GLU A 36 7.24 -45.15 11.28
N ALA A 37 7.76 -44.16 10.55
CA ALA A 37 6.95 -43.18 9.81
C ALA A 37 6.48 -43.70 8.45
N GLY A 38 6.86 -44.91 8.01
CA GLY A 38 6.45 -45.51 6.75
C GLY A 38 6.95 -44.76 5.50
N ILE A 39 8.09 -44.10 5.58
CA ILE A 39 8.64 -43.31 4.47
C ILE A 39 9.50 -44.24 3.60
N SER A 40 8.95 -44.65 2.45
CA SER A 40 9.55 -45.62 1.54
C SER A 40 10.60 -45.06 0.57
N ASP A 41 10.73 -43.73 0.43
CA ASP A 41 11.54 -43.11 -0.61
C ASP A 41 12.93 -42.76 -0.11
N ASN A 42 13.93 -43.27 -0.82
CA ASN A 42 15.29 -42.73 -0.76
C ASN A 42 15.24 -41.31 -1.32
N PHE A 43 15.51 -40.31 -0.49
CA PHE A 43 15.61 -38.93 -0.92
C PHE A 43 16.63 -38.79 -2.05
N ASP A 44 16.19 -38.38 -3.23
CA ASP A 44 17.09 -37.88 -4.25
C ASP A 44 17.81 -36.63 -3.72
N GLU A 45 18.94 -36.32 -4.32
CA GLU A 45 19.78 -35.19 -3.87
C GLU A 45 19.04 -33.84 -3.93
N ALA A 46 18.10 -33.69 -4.86
CA ALA A 46 17.27 -32.51 -4.98
C ALA A 46 16.26 -32.38 -3.85
N THR A 47 15.61 -33.47 -3.46
CA THR A 47 14.67 -33.54 -2.33
C THR A 47 15.41 -33.32 -1.00
N ARG A 48 16.59 -33.90 -0.85
CA ARG A 48 17.43 -33.70 0.35
C ARG A 48 17.79 -32.21 0.52
N LYS A 49 18.27 -31.53 -0.52
CA LYS A 49 18.58 -30.10 -0.51
C LYS A 49 17.35 -29.22 -0.20
N LYS A 50 16.15 -29.64 -0.63
CA LYS A 50 14.89 -28.91 -0.39
C LYS A 50 14.53 -28.90 1.11
N TYR A 51 14.71 -30.02 1.80
CA TYR A 51 14.37 -30.18 3.22
C TYR A 51 15.52 -29.86 4.18
N GLU A 52 16.75 -29.74 3.66
CA GLU A 52 17.94 -29.36 4.43
C GLU A 52 17.76 -27.97 5.04
N GLY A 53 17.88 -27.88 6.36
CA GLY A 53 17.70 -26.65 7.12
C GLY A 53 16.23 -26.16 7.23
N LEU A 54 15.24 -26.91 6.74
CA LEU A 54 13.82 -26.51 6.82
C LEU A 54 13.33 -26.46 8.27
N LEU A 55 13.71 -27.45 9.10
CA LEU A 55 13.37 -27.46 10.53
C LEU A 55 14.00 -26.31 11.28
N GLU A 56 15.28 -26.03 11.03
CA GLU A 56 15.97 -24.91 11.67
C GLU A 56 15.34 -23.57 11.30
N LYS A 57 15.00 -23.38 10.00
CA LYS A 57 14.30 -22.17 9.54
C LYS A 57 12.92 -22.01 10.15
N LYS A 58 12.14 -23.11 10.24
CA LYS A 58 10.81 -23.07 10.88
C LYS A 58 10.94 -22.86 12.39
N TRP A 59 11.93 -23.46 13.04
CA TRP A 59 12.18 -23.29 14.46
C TRP A 59 12.58 -21.86 14.81
N THR A 60 13.50 -21.27 14.04
CA THR A 60 13.87 -19.87 14.21
C THR A 60 12.69 -18.93 13.98
N SER A 61 11.79 -19.25 13.03
CA SER A 61 10.54 -18.51 12.83
C SER A 61 9.61 -18.63 14.05
N VAL A 62 9.45 -19.83 14.61
CA VAL A 62 8.62 -20.05 15.83
C VAL A 62 9.21 -19.31 17.03
N VAL A 63 10.53 -19.38 17.24
CA VAL A 63 11.21 -18.66 18.33
C VAL A 63 11.05 -17.13 18.15
N ARG A 64 11.13 -16.64 16.91
CA ARG A 64 10.89 -15.21 16.60
C ARG A 64 9.45 -14.81 16.92
N LEU A 65 8.46 -15.64 16.55
CA LEU A 65 7.06 -15.40 16.87
C LEU A 65 6.80 -15.45 18.38
N GLN A 66 7.37 -16.41 19.10
CA GLN A 66 7.26 -16.48 20.56
C GLN A 66 7.86 -15.26 21.24
N LYS A 67 9.03 -14.80 20.77
CA LYS A 67 9.65 -13.56 21.27
C LYS A 67 8.74 -12.35 21.00
N LYS A 68 8.12 -12.30 19.82
CA LYS A 68 7.16 -11.22 19.47
C LYS A 68 5.90 -11.26 20.33
N VAL A 69 5.38 -12.44 20.64
CA VAL A 69 4.23 -12.61 21.54
C VAL A 69 4.58 -12.12 22.94
N LEU A 70 5.73 -12.53 23.50
CA LEU A 70 6.20 -12.07 24.81
C LEU A 70 6.38 -10.54 24.85
N GLU A 71 6.94 -9.96 23.81
CA GLU A 71 7.11 -8.51 23.70
C GLU A 71 5.76 -7.77 23.65
N LEU A 72 4.78 -8.31 22.89
CA LEU A 72 3.44 -7.76 22.83
C LEU A 72 2.69 -7.91 24.15
N GLU A 73 2.87 -9.03 24.87
CA GLU A 73 2.30 -9.24 26.20
C GLU A 73 2.91 -8.27 27.24
N GLN A 74 4.22 -8.08 27.24
CA GLN A 74 4.89 -7.08 28.08
C GLN A 74 4.43 -5.66 27.76
N ARG A 75 4.26 -5.36 26.48
CA ARG A 75 3.76 -4.05 26.05
C ARG A 75 2.30 -3.84 26.46
N ASN A 76 1.45 -4.88 26.37
CA ASN A 76 0.08 -4.83 26.85
C ASN A 76 0.03 -4.63 28.37
N GLN A 77 0.86 -5.32 29.13
CA GLN A 77 0.96 -5.13 30.58
C GLN A 77 1.45 -3.72 30.93
N SER A 78 2.43 -3.19 30.20
CA SER A 78 2.90 -1.81 30.37
C SER A 78 1.81 -0.81 30.05
N LEU A 79 1.07 -0.99 28.95
CA LEU A 79 -0.04 -0.12 28.56
C LEU A 79 -1.21 -0.21 29.55
N GLN A 80 -1.50 -1.39 30.09
CA GLN A 80 -2.50 -1.53 31.15
C GLN A 80 -2.08 -0.83 32.43
N SER A 81 -0.83 -1.00 32.87
CA SER A 81 -0.32 -0.31 34.06
C SER A 81 -0.29 1.23 33.88
N GLU A 82 0.01 1.70 32.66
CA GLU A 82 -0.10 3.11 32.33
C GLU A 82 -1.55 3.61 32.31
N LEU A 83 -2.51 2.81 31.83
CA LEU A 83 -3.94 3.12 31.88
C LEU A 83 -4.47 3.20 33.30
N ASP A 84 -4.05 2.31 34.17
CA ASP A 84 -4.44 2.26 35.58
C ASP A 84 -3.80 3.41 36.40
N SER A 85 -2.64 3.88 36.00
CA SER A 85 -1.91 4.98 36.65
C SER A 85 -2.23 6.38 36.10
N THR A 86 -3.01 6.47 35.01
CA THR A 86 -3.23 7.74 34.30
C THR A 86 -4.39 8.55 34.89
N THR A 87 -4.09 9.76 35.33
CA THR A 87 -5.12 10.75 35.74
C THR A 87 -5.95 11.22 34.52
N PRO A 88 -7.22 11.64 34.73
CA PRO A 88 -8.11 12.07 33.64
C PRO A 88 -7.54 13.13 32.69
N THR A 89 -6.64 13.98 33.18
CA THR A 89 -5.96 15.04 32.40
C THR A 89 -4.94 14.52 31.39
N SER A 90 -4.31 13.34 31.64
CA SER A 90 -3.35 12.75 30.71
C SER A 90 -4.04 11.96 29.60
N LEU A 91 -5.26 11.45 29.87
CA LEU A 91 -6.11 10.80 28.86
C LEU A 91 -6.58 11.78 27.79
N LEU A 92 -6.80 13.04 28.13
CA LEU A 92 -7.15 14.12 27.18
C LEU A 92 -6.02 14.46 26.21
N ARG A 93 -4.75 14.28 26.60
CA ARG A 93 -3.59 14.46 25.70
C ARG A 93 -3.35 13.27 24.76
N ARG A 94 -3.77 12.07 25.11
CA ARG A 94 -3.64 10.85 24.29
C ARG A 94 -4.76 10.70 23.25
N ASN A 95 -5.92 11.30 23.47
CA ASN A 95 -7.03 11.31 22.51
C ASN A 95 -6.86 12.45 21.49
N GLN A 96 -5.74 12.47 20.75
CA GLN A 96 -5.75 13.23 19.50
C GLN A 96 -6.72 12.49 18.57
N ASP A 97 -7.79 13.19 18.19
CA ASP A 97 -8.73 12.72 17.19
C ASP A 97 -7.95 12.25 15.95
N PRO A 98 -8.06 10.97 15.54
CA PRO A 98 -7.35 10.45 14.37
C PRO A 98 -7.60 11.27 13.11
N THR A 99 -8.74 11.95 13.02
CA THR A 99 -9.09 12.81 11.88
C THR A 99 -8.29 14.11 11.83
N SER A 100 -7.66 14.52 12.92
CA SER A 100 -6.83 15.72 13.04
C SER A 100 -5.33 15.44 13.12
N TRP A 101 -4.94 14.15 13.14
CA TRP A 101 -3.53 13.76 13.24
C TRP A 101 -2.75 14.14 11.98
N LEU A 102 -1.59 14.74 12.16
CA LEU A 102 -0.66 15.11 11.10
C LEU A 102 0.77 14.69 11.47
N PRO A 103 1.60 14.26 10.49
CA PRO A 103 2.96 13.79 10.73
C PRO A 103 3.82 14.86 11.44
N ARG A 104 4.71 14.40 12.31
CA ARG A 104 5.64 15.26 13.07
C ARG A 104 7.04 14.67 13.00
N ALA A 105 8.06 15.53 12.87
CA ALA A 105 9.44 15.14 13.10
C ALA A 105 9.69 15.00 14.62
N PRO A 106 10.59 14.10 15.04
CA PRO A 106 11.32 13.14 14.22
C PRO A 106 10.44 11.98 13.74
N ALA A 107 10.89 11.27 12.70
CA ALA A 107 10.26 10.01 12.28
C ALA A 107 10.38 8.96 13.39
N ARG A 108 9.35 8.11 13.54
CA ARG A 108 9.36 7.01 14.51
C ARG A 108 10.44 5.97 14.17
N HIS A 109 10.55 5.63 12.88
CA HIS A 109 11.57 4.72 12.36
C HIS A 109 12.21 5.29 11.11
N THR A 110 13.53 5.03 10.95
CA THR A 110 14.28 5.28 9.73
C THR A 110 14.83 3.94 9.23
N LEU A 111 14.28 3.44 8.13
CA LEU A 111 14.58 2.14 7.58
C LEU A 111 15.70 2.29 6.55
N GLN A 112 16.87 1.69 6.84
CA GLN A 112 18.08 1.82 6.04
C GLN A 112 18.52 0.46 5.52
N SER A 113 18.56 0.28 4.21
CA SER A 113 19.14 -0.90 3.58
C SER A 113 19.24 -0.79 2.08
N HIS A 114 18.47 0.10 1.41
CA HIS A 114 18.58 0.33 -0.02
C HIS A 114 19.93 0.95 -0.39
N ARG A 115 20.39 0.66 -1.60
CA ARG A 115 21.69 1.12 -2.13
C ARG A 115 21.58 2.21 -3.19
N SER A 116 20.34 2.53 -3.61
CA SER A 116 20.01 3.56 -4.57
C SER A 116 18.72 4.26 -4.14
N PRO A 117 18.35 5.40 -4.74
CA PRO A 117 17.15 6.15 -4.41
C PRO A 117 15.91 5.29 -4.31
N ILE A 118 15.08 5.57 -3.30
CA ILE A 118 13.77 4.95 -3.13
C ILE A 118 12.80 5.66 -4.07
N THR A 119 12.07 4.90 -4.85
CA THR A 119 11.11 5.39 -5.83
C THR A 119 9.68 5.35 -5.31
N CYS A 120 9.35 4.31 -4.54
CA CYS A 120 7.98 4.02 -4.13
C CYS A 120 7.91 3.28 -2.80
N VAL A 121 6.76 3.38 -2.14
CA VAL A 121 6.40 2.63 -0.93
C VAL A 121 4.95 2.19 -1.00
N ALA A 122 4.61 1.04 -0.42
CA ALA A 122 3.24 0.56 -0.28
C ALA A 122 3.06 -0.20 1.02
N PHE A 123 1.95 0.05 1.73
CA PHE A 123 1.59 -0.70 2.92
C PHE A 123 0.79 -1.94 2.57
N HIS A 124 1.04 -3.04 3.28
CA HIS A 124 0.16 -4.18 3.24
C HIS A 124 -1.20 -3.82 3.87
N PRO A 125 -2.35 -4.20 3.26
CA PRO A 125 -3.66 -3.78 3.75
C PRO A 125 -4.02 -4.32 5.13
N ILE A 126 -3.49 -5.48 5.52
CA ILE A 126 -3.85 -6.17 6.77
C ILE A 126 -2.67 -6.19 7.75
N PHE A 127 -1.49 -6.63 7.30
CA PHE A 127 -0.31 -6.85 8.15
C PHE A 127 0.53 -5.59 8.35
N SER A 128 1.44 -5.63 9.34
CA SER A 128 2.42 -4.58 9.61
C SER A 128 3.56 -4.51 8.58
N SER A 129 3.38 -5.10 7.40
CA SER A 129 4.40 -5.12 6.36
C SER A 129 4.31 -3.88 5.45
N LEU A 130 5.47 -3.33 5.11
CA LEU A 130 5.66 -2.23 4.16
C LEU A 130 6.61 -2.69 3.07
N ALA A 131 6.24 -2.50 1.81
CA ALA A 131 7.14 -2.68 0.67
C ALA A 131 7.74 -1.35 0.25
N SER A 132 9.03 -1.34 -0.07
CA SER A 132 9.72 -0.21 -0.72
C SER A 132 10.44 -0.67 -1.97
N GLY A 133 10.28 0.05 -3.07
CA GLY A 133 10.99 -0.18 -4.33
C GLY A 133 12.10 0.86 -4.52
N SER A 134 13.17 0.48 -5.21
CA SER A 134 14.33 1.32 -5.41
C SER A 134 14.95 1.15 -6.80
N GLU A 135 15.72 2.15 -7.20
CA GLU A 135 16.58 2.07 -8.39
C GLU A 135 17.68 0.99 -8.27
N ASP A 136 17.93 0.45 -7.06
CA ASP A 136 18.85 -0.68 -6.84
C ASP A 136 18.31 -2.02 -7.35
N THR A 137 17.20 -2.02 -8.10
CA THR A 137 16.51 -3.17 -8.70
C THR A 137 15.81 -4.08 -7.71
N THR A 138 15.82 -3.75 -6.42
CA THR A 138 15.24 -4.58 -5.35
C THR A 138 13.96 -3.97 -4.77
N ILE A 139 13.13 -4.86 -4.23
CA ILE A 139 12.03 -4.50 -3.35
C ILE A 139 12.41 -5.00 -1.96
N LYS A 140 12.22 -4.16 -0.95
CA LYS A 140 12.46 -4.53 0.44
C LYS A 140 11.15 -4.54 1.19
N ILE A 141 10.96 -5.59 1.99
CA ILE A 141 9.80 -5.77 2.85
C ILE A 141 10.25 -5.52 4.29
N TRP A 142 9.51 -4.68 4.97
CA TRP A 142 9.81 -4.20 6.31
C TRP A 142 8.64 -4.47 7.25
N ASP A 143 8.92 -4.80 8.47
CA ASP A 143 7.95 -4.60 9.56
C ASP A 143 8.05 -3.12 10.00
N TRP A 144 7.04 -2.31 9.64
CA TRP A 144 7.07 -0.89 9.93
C TRP A 144 6.77 -0.58 11.41
N GLU A 145 6.19 -1.50 12.18
CA GLU A 145 5.97 -1.33 13.62
C GLU A 145 7.27 -1.52 14.40
N LEU A 146 8.07 -2.51 14.02
CA LEU A 146 9.38 -2.79 14.64
C LEU A 146 10.52 -2.00 14.01
N GLY A 147 10.35 -1.54 12.77
CA GLY A 147 11.40 -0.88 12.01
C GLY A 147 12.47 -1.83 11.46
N GLU A 148 12.15 -3.12 11.31
CA GLU A 148 13.09 -4.17 10.89
C GLU A 148 12.89 -4.56 9.42
N LEU A 149 14.00 -4.96 8.76
CA LEU A 149 13.97 -5.54 7.43
C LEU A 149 13.57 -7.02 7.53
N GLU A 150 12.42 -7.37 6.96
CA GLU A 150 11.98 -8.76 6.89
C GLU A 150 12.63 -9.51 5.74
N ARG A 151 12.62 -8.88 4.54
CA ARG A 151 13.07 -9.55 3.32
C ARG A 151 13.55 -8.59 2.24
N THR A 152 14.42 -9.11 1.36
CA THR A 152 14.80 -8.45 0.10
C THR A 152 14.33 -9.32 -1.06
N VAL A 153 13.43 -8.79 -1.88
CA VAL A 153 12.86 -9.44 -3.06
C VAL A 153 13.66 -8.98 -4.29
N LYS A 154 14.15 -9.94 -5.05
CA LYS A 154 14.96 -9.71 -6.26
C LYS A 154 14.29 -10.36 -7.47
N GLY A 155 14.46 -9.77 -8.65
CA GLY A 155 13.96 -10.34 -9.90
C GLY A 155 13.75 -9.33 -11.02
N HIS A 156 13.66 -8.04 -10.72
CA HIS A 156 13.77 -6.99 -11.74
C HIS A 156 15.23 -6.80 -12.16
N THR A 157 15.45 -6.48 -13.43
CA THR A 157 16.80 -6.27 -14.01
C THR A 157 17.20 -4.80 -14.07
N LYS A 158 16.22 -3.89 -13.88
CA LYS A 158 16.42 -2.45 -13.77
C LYS A 158 15.64 -1.90 -12.58
N GLY A 159 15.78 -0.61 -12.29
CA GLY A 159 15.14 0.05 -11.17
C GLY A 159 13.64 -0.21 -11.09
N VAL A 160 13.14 -0.53 -9.89
CA VAL A 160 11.73 -0.62 -9.57
C VAL A 160 11.19 0.79 -9.48
N LEU A 161 10.08 1.09 -10.16
CA LEU A 161 9.51 2.44 -10.21
C LEU A 161 8.28 2.60 -9.32
N ASP A 162 7.46 1.56 -9.21
CA ASP A 162 6.29 1.59 -8.33
C ASP A 162 5.95 0.18 -7.80
N VAL A 163 5.29 0.15 -6.63
CA VAL A 163 4.79 -1.08 -6.00
C VAL A 163 3.40 -0.81 -5.43
N ASP A 164 2.56 -1.85 -5.42
CA ASP A 164 1.23 -1.78 -4.82
C ASP A 164 0.80 -3.14 -4.27
N PHE A 165 0.05 -3.14 -3.16
CA PHE A 165 -0.57 -4.33 -2.59
C PHE A 165 -2.05 -4.37 -2.93
N GLY A 166 -2.52 -5.52 -3.35
CA GLY A 166 -3.92 -5.77 -3.65
C GLY A 166 -4.11 -7.19 -4.17
N GLY A 167 -5.20 -7.44 -4.86
CA GLY A 167 -5.44 -8.74 -5.48
C GLY A 167 -6.85 -9.25 -5.29
N PRO A 168 -7.13 -10.50 -5.74
CA PRO A 168 -8.43 -11.11 -5.66
C PRO A 168 -8.90 -11.28 -4.22
N ARG A 169 -10.21 -11.32 -4.02
CA ARG A 169 -10.81 -11.60 -2.71
C ARG A 169 -10.25 -12.92 -2.17
N GLY A 170 -9.62 -12.86 -0.99
CA GLY A 170 -9.03 -14.01 -0.30
C GLY A 170 -7.51 -14.16 -0.45
N GLY A 171 -6.83 -13.34 -1.23
CA GLY A 171 -5.37 -13.33 -1.33
C GLY A 171 -4.83 -11.94 -1.61
N THR A 172 -3.81 -11.51 -0.88
CA THR A 172 -3.11 -10.26 -1.15
C THR A 172 -1.85 -10.57 -1.94
N LEU A 173 -1.69 -9.92 -3.08
CA LEU A 173 -0.48 -9.98 -3.91
C LEU A 173 0.28 -8.67 -3.80
N LEU A 174 1.59 -8.71 -3.98
CA LEU A 174 2.39 -7.54 -4.24
C LEU A 174 2.62 -7.45 -5.77
N ALA A 175 2.32 -6.30 -6.35
CA ALA A 175 2.69 -5.99 -7.72
C ALA A 175 3.85 -5.00 -7.72
N SER A 176 4.74 -5.12 -8.69
CA SER A 176 5.86 -4.18 -8.91
C SER A 176 6.04 -3.89 -10.39
N CYS A 177 6.42 -2.67 -10.72
CA CYS A 177 6.78 -2.30 -12.08
C CYS A 177 8.18 -1.70 -12.14
N SER A 178 8.80 -1.79 -13.32
CA SER A 178 10.20 -1.44 -13.48
C SER A 178 10.51 -0.78 -14.83
N SER A 179 11.67 -0.16 -14.85
CA SER A 179 12.33 0.30 -16.08
C SER A 179 12.76 -0.85 -16.99
N ASP A 180 12.64 -2.12 -16.57
CA ASP A 180 12.87 -3.31 -17.38
C ASP A 180 11.70 -3.68 -18.29
N LEU A 181 10.68 -2.81 -18.38
CA LEU A 181 9.47 -2.91 -19.21
C LEU A 181 8.46 -3.95 -18.69
N THR A 182 8.73 -4.58 -17.55
CA THR A 182 7.88 -5.64 -17.00
C THR A 182 7.17 -5.22 -15.72
N ILE A 183 6.03 -5.87 -15.49
CA ILE A 183 5.34 -5.89 -14.22
C ILE A 183 5.52 -7.29 -13.65
N LYS A 184 5.77 -7.41 -12.35
CA LYS A 184 5.89 -8.69 -11.67
C LYS A 184 4.90 -8.78 -10.52
N LEU A 185 4.33 -9.98 -10.35
CA LEU A 185 3.43 -10.32 -9.25
C LEU A 185 4.14 -11.28 -8.30
N TRP A 186 4.04 -10.99 -7.02
CA TRP A 186 4.72 -11.73 -5.95
C TRP A 186 3.69 -12.19 -4.92
N ASP A 187 3.86 -13.42 -4.42
CA ASP A 187 3.01 -13.98 -3.38
C ASP A 187 3.64 -13.75 -1.99
N PRO A 188 3.04 -12.90 -1.14
CA PRO A 188 3.53 -12.72 0.23
C PRO A 188 3.46 -13.99 1.08
N SER A 189 2.54 -14.91 0.78
CA SER A 189 2.38 -16.16 1.53
C SER A 189 3.46 -17.20 1.20
N ASP A 190 4.03 -17.16 -0.02
CA ASP A 190 5.15 -18.02 -0.49
C ASP A 190 6.45 -17.22 -0.57
N GLU A 191 6.83 -16.55 0.53
CA GLU A 191 8.11 -15.87 0.66
C GLU A 191 8.36 -14.77 -0.40
N TYR A 192 7.32 -14.13 -0.92
CA TYR A 192 7.39 -13.17 -2.04
C TYR A 192 8.00 -13.78 -3.31
N LYS A 193 7.69 -15.04 -3.60
CA LYS A 193 8.05 -15.69 -4.85
C LYS A 193 7.36 -15.02 -6.02
N ASN A 194 8.09 -14.84 -7.12
CA ASN A 194 7.48 -14.37 -8.36
C ASN A 194 6.55 -15.42 -8.93
N ILE A 195 5.25 -15.14 -8.93
CA ILE A 195 4.23 -16.04 -9.49
C ILE A 195 3.97 -15.75 -10.97
N ARG A 196 4.19 -14.49 -11.39
CA ARG A 196 3.94 -14.08 -12.77
C ARG A 196 4.73 -12.84 -13.16
N THR A 197 5.15 -12.81 -14.42
CA THR A 197 5.70 -11.62 -15.07
C THR A 197 4.79 -11.23 -16.22
N LEU A 198 4.36 -9.96 -16.28
CA LEU A 198 3.47 -9.40 -17.30
C LEU A 198 4.31 -8.54 -18.24
N PRO A 199 4.70 -9.08 -19.40
CA PRO A 199 5.36 -8.30 -20.45
C PRO A 199 4.34 -7.62 -21.35
N GLY A 200 4.74 -6.58 -22.05
CA GLY A 200 3.90 -5.99 -23.11
C GLY A 200 4.08 -4.50 -23.30
N HIS A 201 4.42 -3.73 -22.26
CA HIS A 201 4.77 -2.32 -22.45
C HIS A 201 6.04 -2.15 -23.29
N ASP A 202 6.04 -1.16 -24.17
CA ASP A 202 7.14 -0.86 -25.10
C ASP A 202 8.18 0.08 -24.47
N HIS A 203 7.90 0.63 -23.28
CA HIS A 203 8.81 1.50 -22.52
C HIS A 203 8.62 1.28 -21.01
N SER A 204 9.46 1.92 -20.18
CA SER A 204 9.43 1.83 -18.71
C SER A 204 8.02 2.00 -18.17
N VAL A 205 7.62 1.13 -17.23
CA VAL A 205 6.34 1.22 -16.53
C VAL A 205 6.51 2.14 -15.33
N SER A 206 5.85 3.28 -15.33
CA SER A 206 6.06 4.37 -14.37
C SER A 206 5.29 4.17 -13.08
N ALA A 207 4.06 3.65 -13.16
CA ALA A 207 3.19 3.44 -12.01
C ALA A 207 2.28 2.22 -12.20
N ILE A 208 1.89 1.60 -11.09
CA ILE A 208 0.92 0.49 -11.06
C ILE A 208 -0.01 0.66 -9.87
N ARG A 209 -1.28 0.24 -10.04
CA ARG A 209 -2.27 0.17 -8.96
C ARG A 209 -3.22 -1.00 -9.20
N PHE A 210 -3.55 -1.70 -8.11
CA PHE A 210 -4.69 -2.60 -8.15
C PHE A 210 -5.99 -1.80 -8.27
N ILE A 211 -6.89 -2.26 -9.14
CA ILE A 211 -8.22 -1.66 -9.27
C ILE A 211 -9.09 -2.26 -8.16
N PRO A 212 -9.62 -1.44 -7.23
CA PRO A 212 -10.48 -1.95 -6.17
C PRO A 212 -11.68 -2.70 -6.73
N SER A 213 -12.06 -3.81 -6.09
CA SER A 213 -13.33 -4.46 -6.40
C SER A 213 -14.46 -3.54 -5.96
N GLY A 214 -15.23 -3.03 -6.92
CA GLY A 214 -16.42 -2.21 -6.64
C GLY A 214 -17.45 -2.96 -5.77
N ALA A 215 -18.43 -2.21 -5.26
CA ALA A 215 -19.58 -2.78 -4.55
C ALA A 215 -20.24 -3.91 -5.36
N ALA A 216 -20.93 -4.82 -4.65
CA ALA A 216 -21.56 -6.01 -5.21
C ALA A 216 -22.26 -5.73 -6.56
N GLY A 217 -21.75 -6.32 -7.64
CA GLY A 217 -22.26 -6.13 -9.02
C GLY A 217 -21.25 -5.59 -10.03
N SER A 218 -20.06 -5.13 -9.60
CA SER A 218 -18.99 -4.79 -10.52
C SER A 218 -18.33 -6.06 -11.08
N PRO A 219 -18.06 -6.13 -12.40
CA PRO A 219 -17.37 -7.28 -13.01
C PRO A 219 -15.92 -7.43 -12.57
N SER A 220 -15.34 -6.41 -11.88
CA SER A 220 -13.98 -6.48 -11.35
C SER A 220 -13.99 -7.18 -9.99
N SER A 221 -13.59 -8.44 -9.98
CA SER A 221 -13.41 -9.27 -8.77
C SER A 221 -12.16 -8.92 -7.95
N GLY A 222 -11.61 -7.70 -8.07
CA GLY A 222 -10.32 -7.32 -7.49
C GLY A 222 -9.10 -7.91 -8.22
N ASN A 223 -9.34 -8.54 -9.36
CA ASN A 223 -8.31 -9.23 -10.16
C ASN A 223 -7.65 -8.32 -11.20
N LEU A 224 -8.04 -7.04 -11.25
CA LEU A 224 -7.53 -6.11 -12.25
C LEU A 224 -6.42 -5.23 -11.67
N LEU A 225 -5.39 -5.04 -12.49
CA LEU A 225 -4.27 -4.16 -12.23
C LEU A 225 -4.20 -3.13 -13.37
N VAL A 226 -4.00 -1.86 -13.07
CA VAL A 226 -3.72 -0.84 -14.07
C VAL A 226 -2.26 -0.42 -14.00
N SER A 227 -1.65 -0.22 -15.15
CA SER A 227 -0.29 0.31 -15.29
C SER A 227 -0.25 1.54 -16.17
N ALA A 228 0.64 2.47 -15.83
CA ALA A 228 0.97 3.64 -16.63
C ALA A 228 2.40 3.52 -17.14
N SER A 229 2.66 3.91 -18.39
CA SER A 229 3.98 3.73 -18.98
C SER A 229 4.44 4.96 -19.79
N ARG A 230 5.74 5.04 -19.94
CA ARG A 230 6.40 5.99 -20.85
C ARG A 230 6.14 5.68 -22.34
N ASP A 231 5.50 4.55 -22.66
CA ASP A 231 4.97 4.26 -24.01
C ASP A 231 3.68 5.05 -24.35
N LYS A 232 3.28 6.00 -23.47
CA LYS A 232 2.11 6.86 -23.61
C LYS A 232 0.76 6.16 -23.43
N THR A 233 0.78 4.91 -22.92
CA THR A 233 -0.42 4.11 -22.71
C THR A 233 -0.67 3.79 -21.24
N LEU A 234 -1.94 3.54 -20.93
CA LEU A 234 -2.36 2.81 -19.76
C LEU A 234 -2.76 1.40 -20.22
N ARG A 235 -2.46 0.40 -19.42
CA ARG A 235 -2.91 -0.97 -19.66
C ARG A 235 -3.62 -1.53 -18.44
N ILE A 236 -4.70 -2.26 -18.69
CA ILE A 236 -5.43 -3.01 -17.66
C ILE A 236 -5.09 -4.48 -17.85
N TRP A 237 -4.68 -5.12 -16.77
CA TRP A 237 -4.24 -6.51 -16.73
C TRP A 237 -5.14 -7.32 -15.83
N ASP A 238 -5.47 -8.53 -16.24
CA ASP A 238 -6.04 -9.54 -15.35
C ASP A 238 -4.90 -10.30 -14.67
N VAL A 239 -4.76 -10.14 -13.35
CA VAL A 239 -3.69 -10.78 -12.57
C VAL A 239 -3.82 -12.30 -12.50
N THR A 240 -5.03 -12.84 -12.69
CA THR A 240 -5.30 -14.29 -12.67
C THR A 240 -4.81 -14.96 -13.93
N THR A 241 -5.12 -14.39 -15.09
CA THR A 241 -4.73 -14.91 -16.39
C THR A 241 -3.36 -14.43 -16.84
N GLY A 242 -2.97 -13.22 -16.42
CA GLY A 242 -1.72 -12.54 -16.80
C GLY A 242 -1.80 -11.82 -18.15
N TYR A 243 -2.97 -11.74 -18.76
CA TYR A 243 -3.15 -11.06 -20.03
C TYR A 243 -3.53 -9.58 -19.87
N CYS A 244 -3.10 -8.76 -20.83
CA CYS A 244 -3.59 -7.40 -20.98
C CYS A 244 -5.04 -7.45 -21.52
N VAL A 245 -5.98 -7.03 -20.68
CA VAL A 245 -7.40 -6.98 -21.04
C VAL A 245 -7.69 -5.77 -21.93
N LYS A 246 -7.02 -4.64 -21.65
CA LYS A 246 -7.28 -3.38 -22.36
C LYS A 246 -6.04 -2.50 -22.43
N THR A 247 -5.85 -1.83 -23.57
CA THR A 247 -4.88 -0.74 -23.74
C THR A 247 -5.62 0.55 -23.98
N ILE A 248 -5.40 1.55 -23.12
CA ILE A 248 -6.00 2.87 -23.20
C ILE A 248 -4.96 3.83 -23.77
N ARG A 249 -5.35 4.56 -24.84
CA ARG A 249 -4.50 5.49 -25.55
C ARG A 249 -5.09 6.89 -25.49
N GLY A 250 -4.25 7.92 -25.54
CA GLY A 250 -4.72 9.30 -25.61
C GLY A 250 -3.72 10.32 -25.07
N HIS A 251 -2.86 9.96 -24.08
CA HIS A 251 -1.72 10.83 -23.74
C HIS A 251 -0.76 10.94 -24.92
N VAL A 252 -0.26 12.16 -25.16
CA VAL A 252 0.68 12.41 -26.26
C VAL A 252 2.14 12.28 -25.85
N ASP A 253 2.40 12.15 -24.53
CA ASP A 253 3.72 11.93 -23.96
C ASP A 253 3.66 10.93 -22.80
N TRP A 254 4.78 10.70 -22.12
CA TRP A 254 4.92 9.71 -21.04
C TRP A 254 3.84 9.86 -19.99
N VAL A 255 3.21 8.74 -19.60
CA VAL A 255 2.31 8.71 -18.45
C VAL A 255 3.14 8.45 -17.19
N ARG A 256 2.97 9.30 -16.18
CA ARG A 256 3.77 9.30 -14.95
C ARG A 256 3.13 8.53 -13.83
N ASP A 257 1.85 8.75 -13.59
CA ASP A 257 1.12 8.18 -12.47
C ASP A 257 -0.30 7.78 -12.87
N VAL A 258 -0.88 6.86 -12.11
CA VAL A 258 -2.26 6.41 -12.26
C VAL A 258 -2.89 6.14 -10.91
N ALA A 259 -4.13 6.57 -10.73
CA ALA A 259 -4.91 6.34 -9.51
C ALA A 259 -6.31 5.84 -9.87
N PRO A 260 -6.74 4.66 -9.42
CA PRO A 260 -8.12 4.21 -9.56
C PRO A 260 -9.03 4.89 -8.54
N SER A 261 -10.31 5.01 -8.86
CA SER A 261 -11.34 5.40 -7.91
C SER A 261 -11.62 4.27 -6.91
N PHE A 262 -12.20 4.61 -5.76
CA PHE A 262 -12.50 3.64 -4.70
C PHE A 262 -13.47 2.52 -5.12
N ASP A 263 -14.30 2.78 -6.12
CA ASP A 263 -15.25 1.82 -6.72
C ASP A 263 -14.68 1.08 -7.95
N GLY A 264 -13.44 1.41 -8.36
CA GLY A 264 -12.78 0.82 -9.51
C GLY A 264 -13.33 1.22 -10.89
N ARG A 265 -14.30 2.14 -10.94
CA ARG A 265 -14.95 2.57 -12.20
C ARG A 265 -14.10 3.53 -13.00
N TRP A 266 -13.42 4.44 -12.32
CA TRP A 266 -12.65 5.51 -12.96
C TRP A 266 -11.16 5.33 -12.73
N LEU A 267 -10.38 5.68 -13.75
CA LEU A 267 -8.92 5.74 -13.70
C LEU A 267 -8.48 7.17 -13.98
N LEU A 268 -7.69 7.73 -13.07
CA LEU A 268 -7.07 9.05 -13.26
C LEU A 268 -5.61 8.85 -13.61
N SER A 269 -5.14 9.48 -14.68
CA SER A 269 -3.73 9.43 -15.10
C SER A 269 -3.12 10.82 -15.21
N ALA A 270 -1.80 10.90 -15.04
CA ALA A 270 -1.01 12.11 -15.23
C ALA A 270 0.11 11.88 -16.22
N GLY A 271 0.44 12.89 -17.01
CA GLY A 271 1.44 12.77 -18.08
C GLY A 271 2.43 13.93 -18.17
N ASN A 272 3.48 13.66 -18.93
CA ASN A 272 4.45 14.66 -19.36
C ASN A 272 3.82 15.71 -20.29
N ASP A 273 2.69 15.40 -20.90
CA ASP A 273 1.92 16.30 -21.75
C ASP A 273 1.20 17.42 -20.95
N GLN A 274 1.53 17.57 -19.67
CA GLN A 274 1.00 18.59 -18.75
C GLN A 274 -0.51 18.42 -18.49
N THR A 275 -1.09 17.28 -18.87
CA THR A 275 -2.50 16.97 -18.66
C THR A 275 -2.69 15.85 -17.66
N ALA A 276 -3.78 15.92 -16.90
CA ALA A 276 -4.33 14.74 -16.23
C ALA A 276 -5.62 14.35 -16.95
N ARG A 277 -5.93 13.04 -16.97
CA ARG A 277 -7.09 12.51 -17.71
C ARG A 277 -7.85 11.52 -16.85
N LEU A 278 -9.17 11.62 -16.91
CA LEU A 278 -10.09 10.70 -16.24
C LEU A 278 -10.72 9.78 -17.30
N TRP A 279 -10.61 8.46 -17.06
CA TRP A 279 -11.05 7.42 -17.98
C TRP A 279 -12.07 6.53 -17.31
N ASP A 280 -13.03 6.02 -18.08
CA ASP A 280 -13.87 4.90 -17.65
C ASP A 280 -13.09 3.59 -17.79
N ALA A 281 -12.90 2.84 -16.69
CA ALA A 281 -12.13 1.60 -16.69
C ALA A 281 -12.80 0.50 -17.53
N GLY A 282 -14.13 0.50 -17.57
CA GLY A 282 -14.93 -0.45 -18.33
C GLY A 282 -14.85 -0.25 -19.82
N SER A 283 -15.06 0.98 -20.33
CA SER A 283 -15.01 1.28 -21.77
C SER A 283 -13.58 1.62 -22.24
N GLY A 284 -12.76 2.25 -21.39
CA GLY A 284 -11.46 2.83 -21.77
C GLY A 284 -11.57 4.22 -22.40
N GLU A 285 -12.78 4.79 -22.42
CA GLU A 285 -13.03 6.09 -23.01
C GLU A 285 -12.67 7.23 -22.04
N PRO A 286 -12.15 8.36 -22.57
CA PRO A 286 -11.86 9.53 -21.74
C PRO A 286 -13.15 10.23 -21.34
N LYS A 287 -13.33 10.47 -20.03
CA LYS A 287 -14.44 11.28 -19.50
C LYS A 287 -14.08 12.77 -19.50
N CYS A 288 -12.86 13.09 -19.05
CA CYS A 288 -12.43 14.48 -18.87
C CYS A 288 -10.91 14.60 -18.99
N THR A 289 -10.46 15.78 -19.47
CA THR A 289 -9.05 16.16 -19.49
C THR A 289 -8.87 17.44 -18.67
N PHE A 290 -7.93 17.41 -17.72
CA PHE A 290 -7.60 18.53 -16.84
C PHE A 290 -6.38 19.25 -17.39
N ILE A 291 -6.58 20.52 -17.80
CA ILE A 291 -5.57 21.36 -18.41
C ILE A 291 -5.39 22.61 -17.56
N GLY A 292 -4.15 22.99 -17.27
CA GLY A 292 -3.86 24.21 -16.51
C GLY A 292 -2.57 24.19 -15.72
N HIS A 293 -1.84 23.07 -15.66
CA HIS A 293 -0.47 23.06 -15.18
C HIS A 293 0.49 23.53 -16.27
N ASP A 294 1.52 24.28 -15.86
CA ASP A 294 2.53 24.84 -16.75
C ASP A 294 3.72 23.89 -17.00
N HIS A 295 3.74 22.75 -16.29
CA HIS A 295 4.79 21.74 -16.41
C HIS A 295 4.22 20.33 -16.20
N VAL A 296 5.06 19.31 -16.37
CA VAL A 296 4.76 17.89 -16.16
C VAL A 296 3.99 17.67 -14.87
N ILE A 297 2.92 16.87 -14.92
CA ILE A 297 2.20 16.39 -13.76
C ILE A 297 2.86 15.07 -13.31
N GLU A 298 3.44 15.08 -12.10
CA GLU A 298 4.16 13.92 -11.56
C GLU A 298 3.27 12.93 -10.82
N CYS A 299 2.24 13.44 -10.13
CA CYS A 299 1.38 12.62 -9.29
C CYS A 299 -0.07 13.06 -9.33
N VAL A 300 -0.96 12.09 -9.16
CA VAL A 300 -2.41 12.32 -9.11
C VAL A 300 -3.05 11.51 -7.99
N THR A 301 -4.16 12.01 -7.48
CA THR A 301 -4.97 11.27 -6.51
C THR A 301 -6.44 11.65 -6.64
N ILE A 302 -7.32 10.67 -6.44
CA ILE A 302 -8.77 10.88 -6.39
C ILE A 302 -9.18 11.08 -4.94
N ALA A 303 -9.99 12.08 -4.69
CA ALA A 303 -10.46 12.40 -3.35
C ALA A 303 -11.39 11.29 -2.81
N PRO A 304 -11.18 10.83 -1.58
CA PRO A 304 -12.10 9.89 -0.96
C PRO A 304 -13.44 10.56 -0.63
N PRO A 305 -14.57 9.83 -0.65
CA PRO A 305 -15.90 10.40 -0.40
C PRO A 305 -16.02 11.19 0.91
N VAL A 306 -15.24 10.81 1.93
CA VAL A 306 -15.19 11.50 3.25
C VAL A 306 -14.77 12.96 3.10
N SER A 307 -14.00 13.32 2.07
CA SER A 307 -13.53 14.70 1.81
C SER A 307 -14.51 15.56 1.01
N TYR A 308 -15.57 14.97 0.47
CA TYR A 308 -16.49 15.69 -0.44
C TYR A 308 -17.16 16.90 0.19
N ALA A 309 -17.52 16.83 1.48
CA ALA A 309 -18.11 17.97 2.17
C ALA A 309 -17.14 19.17 2.24
N ASN A 310 -15.89 18.91 2.55
CA ASN A 310 -14.84 19.94 2.66
C ASN A 310 -14.50 20.51 1.28
N LEU A 311 -14.38 19.66 0.26
CA LEU A 311 -14.08 20.06 -1.10
C LEU A 311 -15.25 20.81 -1.77
N ALA A 312 -16.50 20.43 -1.48
CA ALA A 312 -17.68 21.16 -1.93
C ALA A 312 -17.71 22.56 -1.32
N SER A 313 -17.40 22.70 -0.03
CA SER A 313 -17.27 24.00 0.62
C SER A 313 -16.17 24.85 -0.04
N LEU A 314 -15.01 24.24 -0.34
CA LEU A 314 -13.91 24.90 -1.03
C LEU A 314 -14.31 25.35 -2.44
N ALA A 315 -15.15 24.58 -3.12
CA ALA A 315 -15.71 24.90 -4.44
C ALA A 315 -16.88 25.91 -4.37
N GLY A 316 -17.30 26.36 -3.20
CA GLY A 316 -18.43 27.27 -3.01
C GLY A 316 -19.80 26.61 -3.25
N LEU A 317 -19.88 25.28 -3.25
CA LEU A 317 -21.11 24.54 -3.44
C LEU A 317 -21.94 24.47 -2.13
N LYS A 318 -23.22 24.75 -2.22
CA LYS A 318 -24.13 24.69 -1.05
C LYS A 318 -24.40 23.25 -0.56
N LYS A 319 -24.25 22.25 -1.43
CA LYS A 319 -24.51 20.85 -1.12
C LYS A 319 -23.39 19.97 -1.67
N PRO A 320 -22.81 19.08 -0.85
CA PRO A 320 -21.80 18.15 -1.33
C PRO A 320 -22.40 17.08 -2.26
N PRO A 321 -21.59 16.49 -3.15
CA PRO A 321 -21.98 15.33 -3.94
C PRO A 321 -22.32 14.14 -3.02
N PRO A 322 -23.14 13.19 -3.50
CA PRO A 322 -23.46 12.00 -2.73
C PRO A 322 -22.22 11.15 -2.49
N LEU A 323 -22.12 10.52 -1.30
CA LEU A 323 -20.98 9.66 -0.94
C LEU A 323 -20.87 8.40 -1.81
N SER A 324 -21.94 8.05 -2.53
CA SER A 324 -21.98 6.95 -3.49
C SER A 324 -21.35 7.29 -4.84
N SER A 325 -21.13 8.56 -5.15
CA SER A 325 -20.46 8.98 -6.37
C SER A 325 -18.95 8.83 -6.25
N SER A 326 -18.27 8.55 -7.36
CA SER A 326 -16.83 8.39 -7.42
C SER A 326 -16.19 9.39 -8.38
N ALA A 327 -14.93 9.76 -8.10
CA ALA A 327 -14.15 10.70 -8.90
C ALA A 327 -14.81 12.11 -9.07
N GLU A 328 -15.48 12.59 -8.01
CA GLU A 328 -16.08 13.94 -8.01
C GLU A 328 -15.02 15.03 -7.81
N TYR A 329 -13.94 14.74 -7.10
CA TYR A 329 -12.83 15.67 -6.89
C TYR A 329 -11.49 14.96 -7.07
N ILE A 330 -10.53 15.71 -7.60
CA ILE A 330 -9.21 15.23 -8.00
C ILE A 330 -8.15 16.22 -7.55
N ALA A 331 -7.00 15.73 -7.15
CA ALA A 331 -5.82 16.56 -6.92
C ALA A 331 -4.65 16.11 -7.80
N THR A 332 -3.94 17.07 -8.34
CA THR A 332 -2.77 16.89 -9.21
C THR A 332 -1.58 17.65 -8.67
N GLY A 333 -0.39 17.03 -8.68
CA GLY A 333 0.87 17.65 -8.29
C GLY A 333 1.86 17.70 -9.44
N SER A 334 2.49 18.85 -9.63
CA SER A 334 3.29 19.14 -10.81
C SER A 334 4.69 19.62 -10.50
N ARG A 335 5.54 19.57 -11.52
CA ARG A 335 6.87 20.22 -11.51
C ARG A 335 6.79 21.74 -11.54
N ASP A 336 5.63 22.33 -11.81
CA ASP A 336 5.39 23.78 -11.67
C ASP A 336 5.31 24.21 -10.20
N LYS A 337 5.57 23.29 -9.25
CA LYS A 337 5.58 23.50 -7.78
C LYS A 337 4.20 23.75 -7.19
N THR A 338 3.13 23.56 -7.96
CA THR A 338 1.75 23.77 -7.53
C THR A 338 0.98 22.46 -7.39
N ILE A 339 0.01 22.47 -6.51
CA ILE A 339 -1.04 21.44 -6.42
C ILE A 339 -2.32 22.10 -6.93
N LYS A 340 -3.03 21.42 -7.80
CA LYS A 340 -4.32 21.90 -8.28
C LYS A 340 -5.41 20.91 -7.87
N ILE A 341 -6.53 21.47 -7.39
CA ILE A 341 -7.73 20.71 -7.01
C ILE A 341 -8.79 21.00 -8.05
N TRP A 342 -9.41 19.96 -8.57
CA TRP A 342 -10.36 20.00 -9.66
C TRP A 342 -11.67 19.31 -9.28
N ASP A 343 -12.78 19.72 -9.90
CA ASP A 343 -13.99 18.91 -9.92
C ASP A 343 -13.90 17.81 -11.00
N GLY A 344 -14.73 16.79 -10.91
CA GLY A 344 -14.76 15.66 -11.85
C GLY A 344 -15.22 16.03 -13.29
N ARG A 345 -15.50 17.31 -13.54
CA ARG A 345 -15.89 17.87 -14.85
C ARG A 345 -14.76 18.66 -15.51
N GLY A 346 -13.63 18.82 -14.82
CA GLY A 346 -12.45 19.52 -15.33
C GLY A 346 -12.32 20.97 -14.89
N THR A 347 -13.21 21.46 -14.01
CA THR A 347 -13.12 22.83 -13.51
C THR A 347 -12.07 22.92 -12.41
N LEU A 348 -11.17 23.89 -12.50
CA LEU A 348 -10.20 24.19 -11.46
C LEU A 348 -10.91 24.84 -10.26
N ILE A 349 -10.83 24.19 -9.11
CA ILE A 349 -11.39 24.70 -7.85
C ILE A 349 -10.38 25.60 -7.14
N LYS A 350 -9.17 25.08 -6.92
CA LYS A 350 -8.13 25.78 -6.16
C LYS A 350 -6.74 25.40 -6.62
N THR A 351 -5.84 26.40 -6.63
CA THR A 351 -4.38 26.18 -6.75
C THR A 351 -3.75 26.40 -5.39
N LEU A 352 -3.01 25.39 -4.89
CA LEU A 352 -2.26 25.45 -3.66
C LEU A 352 -0.80 25.72 -4.00
N THR A 353 -0.30 26.85 -3.50
CA THR A 353 1.08 27.32 -3.73
C THR A 353 1.84 27.31 -2.43
N GLY A 354 3.15 27.07 -2.48
CA GLY A 354 4.01 27.09 -1.29
C GLY A 354 5.26 26.24 -1.41
N HIS A 355 5.20 25.09 -2.12
CA HIS A 355 6.41 24.31 -2.38
C HIS A 355 7.41 25.06 -3.26
N ASP A 356 8.69 24.88 -2.96
CA ASP A 356 9.79 25.52 -3.66
C ASP A 356 10.37 24.67 -4.79
N ASN A 357 9.94 23.41 -4.91
CA ASN A 357 10.38 22.48 -5.94
C ASN A 357 9.26 21.52 -6.36
N TRP A 358 9.54 20.55 -7.23
CA TRP A 358 8.61 19.60 -7.82
C TRP A 358 7.83 18.83 -6.78
N ILE A 359 6.54 18.65 -7.00
CA ILE A 359 5.67 17.85 -6.16
C ILE A 359 5.68 16.41 -6.69
N ARG A 360 6.11 15.48 -5.83
CA ARG A 360 6.32 14.07 -6.19
C ARG A 360 5.19 13.14 -5.77
N SER A 361 4.51 13.47 -4.69
CA SER A 361 3.45 12.60 -4.18
C SER A 361 2.36 13.38 -3.47
N LEU A 362 1.13 12.91 -3.61
CA LEU A 362 -0.06 13.46 -2.97
C LEU A 362 -0.84 12.35 -2.30
N VAL A 363 -1.33 12.63 -1.07
CA VAL A 363 -2.17 11.70 -0.32
C VAL A 363 -3.25 12.46 0.41
N PHE A 364 -4.53 12.08 0.22
CA PHE A 364 -5.61 12.57 1.06
C PHE A 364 -5.55 11.90 2.43
N HIS A 365 -5.76 12.70 3.46
CA HIS A 365 -5.94 12.19 4.81
C HIS A 365 -7.23 11.34 4.89
N PRO A 366 -7.24 10.15 5.52
CA PRO A 366 -8.42 9.30 5.61
C PRO A 366 -9.63 9.95 6.28
N GLY A 367 -9.41 10.94 7.15
CA GLY A 367 -10.47 11.75 7.75
C GLY A 367 -11.04 12.83 6.82
N GLY A 368 -10.54 12.97 5.59
CA GLY A 368 -11.07 13.87 4.56
C GLY A 368 -10.84 15.36 4.77
N LYS A 369 -10.18 15.76 5.86
CA LYS A 369 -9.95 17.17 6.18
C LYS A 369 -8.68 17.74 5.53
N TYR A 370 -7.66 16.92 5.37
CA TYR A 370 -6.34 17.38 4.90
C TYR A 370 -5.92 16.69 3.60
N LEU A 371 -5.16 17.42 2.80
CA LEU A 371 -4.33 16.89 1.72
C LEU A 371 -2.87 17.01 2.16
N LEU A 372 -2.06 16.00 1.91
CA LEU A 372 -0.63 15.99 2.17
C LEU A 372 0.13 15.92 0.86
N SER A 373 1.25 16.61 0.80
CA SER A 373 2.15 16.62 -0.35
C SER A 373 3.59 16.41 0.07
N ALA A 374 4.33 15.67 -0.76
CA ALA A 374 5.77 15.48 -0.65
C ALA A 374 6.48 16.07 -1.86
N SER A 375 7.64 16.70 -1.65
CA SER A 375 8.31 17.47 -2.68
C SER A 375 9.84 17.29 -2.69
N ASP A 376 10.43 17.62 -3.83
CA ASP A 376 11.87 17.75 -4.00
C ASP A 376 12.46 18.93 -3.20
N ASP A 377 11.62 19.78 -2.55
CA ASP A 377 12.07 20.77 -1.58
C ASP A 377 12.40 20.16 -0.20
N LYS A 378 12.39 18.83 -0.07
CA LYS A 378 12.67 18.03 1.13
C LYS A 378 11.61 18.13 2.23
N THR A 379 10.47 18.74 1.94
CA THR A 379 9.40 18.95 2.91
C THR A 379 8.18 18.09 2.62
N ILE A 380 7.42 17.83 3.69
CA ILE A 380 6.05 17.34 3.61
C ILE A 380 5.16 18.49 4.09
N ARG A 381 4.17 18.86 3.28
CA ARG A 381 3.20 19.91 3.64
C ARG A 381 1.81 19.34 3.82
N CYS A 382 1.08 19.89 4.77
CA CYS A 382 -0.28 19.52 5.10
C CYS A 382 -1.20 20.71 4.84
N TRP A 383 -2.20 20.51 3.98
CA TRP A 383 -3.12 21.54 3.51
C TRP A 383 -4.50 21.29 4.09
N ASP A 384 -5.06 22.25 4.80
CA ASP A 384 -6.40 22.14 5.40
C ASP A 384 -7.46 22.56 4.37
N LEU A 385 -8.27 21.58 3.95
CA LEU A 385 -9.33 21.80 2.96
C LEU A 385 -10.51 22.59 3.52
N THR A 386 -10.65 22.66 4.86
CA THR A 386 -11.69 23.47 5.52
C THR A 386 -11.30 24.93 5.65
N GLN A 387 -10.01 25.26 5.49
CA GLN A 387 -9.46 26.61 5.56
C GLN A 387 -8.93 27.05 4.20
N GLU A 388 -9.76 26.96 3.17
CA GLU A 388 -9.44 27.37 1.82
C GLU A 388 -8.16 26.72 1.21
N GLY A 389 -7.75 25.55 1.70
CA GLY A 389 -6.52 24.90 1.28
C GLY A 389 -5.26 25.55 1.81
N ARG A 390 -5.32 26.23 2.96
CA ARG A 390 -4.14 26.83 3.62
C ARG A 390 -3.18 25.73 4.08
N CYS A 391 -1.87 25.97 3.89
CA CYS A 391 -0.83 25.14 4.49
C CYS A 391 -0.82 25.37 6.03
N VAL A 392 -1.23 24.33 6.77
CA VAL A 392 -1.30 24.41 8.26
C VAL A 392 -0.06 23.82 8.92
N LYS A 393 0.70 22.99 8.18
CA LYS A 393 1.90 22.37 8.71
C LYS A 393 2.92 22.08 7.61
N THR A 394 4.18 22.37 7.90
CA THR A 394 5.33 21.98 7.09
C THR A 394 6.28 21.15 7.95
N VAL A 395 6.62 19.95 7.51
CA VAL A 395 7.65 19.11 8.14
C VAL A 395 8.93 19.33 7.33
N THR A 396 9.82 20.19 7.84
CA THR A 396 11.07 20.59 7.16
C THR A 396 12.17 19.54 7.30
N ASP A 397 12.18 18.81 8.41
CA ASP A 397 13.19 17.79 8.72
C ASP A 397 12.69 16.38 8.36
N ALA A 398 11.79 16.32 7.35
CA ALA A 398 11.25 15.05 6.90
C ALA A 398 12.34 14.15 6.31
N HIS A 399 13.26 14.72 5.54
CA HIS A 399 14.37 14.00 4.90
C HIS A 399 15.55 14.93 4.60
N GLY A 400 16.75 14.32 4.44
CA GLY A 400 17.97 15.06 4.05
C GLY A 400 18.03 15.41 2.55
N HIS A 401 17.21 14.76 1.72
CA HIS A 401 17.17 14.92 0.27
C HIS A 401 15.72 14.90 -0.25
N PHE A 402 15.52 14.89 -1.56
CA PHE A 402 14.20 14.89 -2.23
C PHE A 402 13.30 13.77 -1.74
N VAL A 403 12.06 14.10 -1.37
CA VAL A 403 11.05 13.11 -0.98
C VAL A 403 10.37 12.58 -2.22
N SER A 404 10.71 11.36 -2.62
CA SER A 404 10.27 10.76 -3.88
C SER A 404 8.84 10.20 -3.85
N CYS A 405 8.41 9.70 -2.70
CA CYS A 405 7.10 9.06 -2.57
C CYS A 405 6.56 9.17 -1.14
N MET A 406 5.24 9.05 -1.03
CA MET A 406 4.53 9.08 0.25
C MET A 406 3.26 8.23 0.15
N ARG A 407 2.96 7.43 1.20
CA ARG A 407 1.73 6.67 1.32
C ARG A 407 1.20 6.72 2.75
N TRP A 408 -0.11 6.73 2.86
CA TRP A 408 -0.82 6.56 4.13
C TRP A 408 -1.13 5.08 4.36
N ALA A 409 -1.00 4.60 5.61
CA ALA A 409 -1.36 3.23 5.94
C ALA A 409 -2.88 3.03 5.79
N PRO A 410 -3.34 1.93 5.16
CA PRO A 410 -4.76 1.66 4.97
C PRO A 410 -5.47 1.51 6.32
N ASN A 411 -6.75 1.88 6.36
CA ASN A 411 -7.58 1.74 7.54
C ASN A 411 -7.75 0.26 7.93
N ILE A 412 -7.88 -0.02 9.22
CA ILE A 412 -8.20 -1.37 9.70
C ILE A 412 -9.68 -1.61 9.42
N VAL A 413 -9.98 -2.45 8.46
CA VAL A 413 -11.34 -2.98 8.28
C VAL A 413 -11.50 -4.07 9.33
N LYS A 414 -12.33 -3.84 10.34
CA LYS A 414 -12.79 -4.93 11.23
C LYS A 414 -13.76 -5.76 10.41
N ASP A 415 -13.41 -7.01 10.15
CA ASP A 415 -14.35 -7.97 9.61
C ASP A 415 -15.56 -8.04 10.54
N VAL A 416 -16.71 -7.62 10.06
CA VAL A 416 -17.97 -7.87 10.73
C VAL A 416 -18.21 -9.36 10.59
N PRO A 417 -18.27 -10.16 11.68
CA PRO A 417 -18.53 -11.58 11.57
C PRO A 417 -19.89 -11.77 10.89
N ALA A 418 -19.92 -12.59 9.84
CA ALA A 418 -21.11 -12.95 9.08
C ALA A 418 -22.01 -13.91 9.89
N ASN A 419 -22.38 -13.55 11.12
CA ASN A 419 -23.39 -14.25 11.90
C ASN A 419 -24.59 -13.32 12.06
N GLY A 420 -25.62 -13.68 11.31
CA GLY A 420 -26.94 -13.05 11.41
C GLY A 420 -27.56 -13.32 12.77
N ASP A 421 -27.61 -12.28 13.59
CA ASP A 421 -28.63 -12.10 14.61
C ASP A 421 -28.92 -10.61 14.67
N THR A 422 -30.02 -10.22 14.06
CA THR A 422 -30.60 -8.88 14.15
C THR A 422 -31.40 -8.78 15.43
N PRO A 423 -31.02 -7.94 16.40
CA PRO A 423 -32.01 -7.44 17.35
C PRO A 423 -32.72 -6.25 16.72
N ASN A 424 -34.04 -6.37 16.57
CA ASN A 424 -34.97 -5.28 16.28
C ASN A 424 -34.73 -4.09 17.24
N GLY A 425 -34.39 -2.93 16.69
CA GLY A 425 -34.24 -1.69 17.47
C GLY A 425 -34.28 -0.47 16.56
N THR A 426 -35.40 0.24 16.61
CA THR A 426 -35.79 1.47 15.92
C THR A 426 -34.70 2.54 15.79
N ALA A 427 -34.64 3.04 14.60
CA ALA A 427 -34.21 4.34 14.06
C ALA A 427 -33.57 5.40 14.99
N ASN A 428 -32.27 5.62 14.82
CA ASN A 428 -31.63 6.94 14.69
C ASN A 428 -30.21 6.74 14.05
N GLY A 429 -30.21 6.62 12.72
CA GLY A 429 -29.09 5.93 12.00
C GLY A 429 -28.08 6.81 11.27
N THR A 430 -28.07 8.14 11.40
CA THR A 430 -27.20 8.98 10.57
C THR A 430 -25.87 9.36 11.22
N ASN A 431 -25.77 9.46 12.53
CA ASN A 431 -24.51 9.84 13.21
C ASN A 431 -23.61 8.65 13.55
N LYS A 432 -24.14 7.44 13.77
CA LYS A 432 -23.31 6.27 14.13
C LYS A 432 -22.41 5.75 12.99
N LYS A 433 -22.86 5.85 11.73
CA LYS A 433 -22.03 5.38 10.57
C LYS A 433 -20.76 6.21 10.34
N ASN A 434 -20.77 7.49 10.70
CA ASN A 434 -19.58 8.36 10.57
C ASN A 434 -18.59 8.17 11.73
N GLU A 435 -19.06 7.84 12.93
CA GLU A 435 -18.18 7.57 14.08
C GLU A 435 -17.42 6.25 13.95
N ASP A 436 -18.03 5.21 13.34
CA ASP A 436 -17.34 3.93 13.12
C ASP A 436 -16.28 4.00 12.01
N ALA A 437 -16.46 4.83 10.99
CA ALA A 437 -15.47 5.04 9.93
C ALA A 437 -14.20 5.75 10.43
N THR A 438 -14.29 6.57 11.46
CA THR A 438 -13.14 7.28 12.04
C THR A 438 -12.33 6.44 13.02
N LYS A 439 -12.92 5.45 13.65
CA LYS A 439 -12.28 4.56 14.63
C LYS A 439 -11.24 3.61 14.02
N GLY A 440 -11.23 3.44 12.70
CA GLY A 440 -10.30 2.57 11.98
C GLY A 440 -9.09 3.27 11.35
N ILE A 441 -8.95 4.60 11.50
CA ILE A 441 -7.86 5.36 10.88
C ILE A 441 -6.52 5.00 11.54
N ARG A 442 -5.58 4.47 10.74
CA ARG A 442 -4.19 4.33 11.16
C ARG A 442 -3.46 5.65 10.95
N CYS A 443 -2.97 6.25 12.04
CA CYS A 443 -2.17 7.47 12.00
C CYS A 443 -0.70 7.14 11.68
N VAL A 444 -0.46 6.63 10.47
CA VAL A 444 0.86 6.19 9.99
C VAL A 444 1.06 6.59 8.54
N ILE A 445 2.21 7.20 8.27
CA ILE A 445 2.65 7.57 6.92
C ILE A 445 4.06 7.03 6.71
N ALA A 446 4.29 6.43 5.54
CA ALA A 446 5.62 6.09 5.06
C ALA A 446 6.03 7.06 3.95
N THR A 447 7.29 7.48 3.98
CA THR A 447 7.89 8.31 2.94
C THR A 447 9.20 7.70 2.49
N GLY A 448 9.44 7.69 1.18
CA GLY A 448 10.71 7.31 0.58
C GLY A 448 11.48 8.54 0.09
N CYS A 449 12.79 8.44 0.07
CA CYS A 449 13.65 9.56 -0.29
C CYS A 449 14.85 9.11 -1.15
N VAL A 450 15.40 10.07 -1.84
CA VAL A 450 16.67 9.91 -2.59
C VAL A 450 17.86 9.72 -1.64
N ASP A 451 17.71 10.01 -0.32
CA ASP A 451 18.71 9.72 0.72
C ASP A 451 18.81 8.23 1.11
N LEU A 452 18.19 7.33 0.33
CA LEU A 452 18.19 5.87 0.48
C LEU A 452 17.39 5.37 1.70
N ASN A 453 16.64 6.24 2.37
CA ASN A 453 15.91 5.91 3.58
C ASN A 453 14.40 5.93 3.35
N VAL A 454 13.71 4.98 3.98
CA VAL A 454 12.28 5.08 4.22
C VAL A 454 12.07 5.56 5.64
N ARG A 455 11.22 6.57 5.83
CA ARG A 455 10.86 7.07 7.15
C ARG A 455 9.40 6.82 7.46
N ILE A 456 9.15 6.38 8.69
CA ILE A 456 7.81 6.10 9.20
C ILE A 456 7.46 7.17 10.22
N PHE A 457 6.38 7.91 9.94
CA PHE A 457 5.78 8.84 10.87
C PHE A 457 4.52 8.19 11.43
N ALA A 458 4.45 8.03 12.75
CA ALA A 458 3.33 7.40 13.43
C ALA A 458 2.96 8.20 14.68
N SER A 459 1.72 8.03 15.15
CA SER A 459 1.21 8.60 16.41
C SER A 459 1.83 7.92 17.63
#